data_9615c2d9f0f1f3306631c295a2f520e5
#
_entry.id   9615c2d9f0f1f3306631c295a2f520e5
#
_cell.length_a   1.000
_cell.length_b   1.000
_cell.length_c   1.000
_cell.angle_alpha   90.00
_cell.angle_beta   90.00
_cell.angle_gamma   90.00
#
_symmetry.space_group_name_H-M   'P 1'
#
loop_
_entity.id
_entity.type
_entity.pdbx_description
1 polymer ?
#
loop_
_entity_poly.entity_id
_entity_poly.type
_entity_poly.pdbx_seq_one_letter_code
_entity_poly.pdbx_strand_id
1 'polypeptide(L)'
;MSYDPYSNEWLLNRFDTYKDLRTRDTAYWCEKYQVHVLTRYDDVFFALNNPKIFSSAGGNLLIEDGGRLNKTLGASDNPLHADYKNIVMDAYSKDNIARIAESFTERATRLLDNHTELNVSDVTEELGAWLSTEILNSPLDKETAQKLTLDTHRHHPLVSVEHADINFTSKFKKLFDRVRLKMTSKGPGVYHEYVNNNPKNLDVIALIVGPMLTGPGSTAGALQYLTLDLFYENQLDMLLQDRSLIPQAVNESLRFRAAVGRFTRTVIEDITIHNVNLKPGDRVAICLESANRDESKWYKPDEFIINRNDNVKHLAWGHGAHACIALAISKEMLRLYLKLLLDKVGKYEILTKPSDLKYVLMYGGNISIMSNIMLRKL
;
A
#
# COMPACT_ATOMS: atom_id res chain seq x y z
N MET A 1 10.51 -20.85 10.35
CA MET A 1 9.92 -20.79 8.98
C MET A 1 10.85 -20.01 8.07
N SER A 2 10.85 -20.29 6.76
CA SER A 2 11.61 -19.51 5.78
C SER A 2 10.77 -18.31 5.29
N TYR A 3 11.44 -17.24 4.87
CA TYR A 3 10.77 -16.09 4.24
C TYR A 3 10.22 -16.48 2.86
N ASP A 4 8.90 -16.58 2.76
CA ASP A 4 8.21 -16.92 1.50
C ASP A 4 6.91 -16.12 1.32
N PRO A 5 7.02 -14.83 0.99
CA PRO A 5 5.89 -13.91 0.99
C PRO A 5 4.81 -14.19 -0.07
N TYR A 6 4.99 -15.18 -0.91
CA TYR A 6 3.99 -15.65 -1.87
C TYR A 6 3.28 -16.93 -1.42
N SER A 7 3.67 -17.51 -0.28
CA SER A 7 3.01 -18.68 0.30
C SER A 7 1.86 -18.27 1.20
N ASN A 8 0.70 -18.93 1.07
CA ASN A 8 -0.44 -18.73 1.98
C ASN A 8 -0.07 -19.08 3.43
N GLU A 9 0.69 -20.14 3.64
CA GLU A 9 1.16 -20.54 4.96
C GLU A 9 2.00 -19.44 5.60
N TRP A 10 2.92 -18.83 4.83
CA TRP A 10 3.71 -17.73 5.30
C TRP A 10 2.85 -16.49 5.63
N LEU A 11 1.90 -16.15 4.75
CA LEU A 11 1.03 -14.99 4.97
C LEU A 11 0.22 -15.08 6.26
N LEU A 12 -0.22 -16.28 6.62
CA LEU A 12 -0.94 -16.52 7.87
C LEU A 12 -0.03 -16.40 9.10
N ASN A 13 1.23 -16.85 9.00
CA ASN A 13 2.18 -16.94 10.11
C ASN A 13 3.33 -15.91 10.01
N ARG A 14 3.22 -14.91 9.13
CA ARG A 14 4.34 -14.02 8.80
C ARG A 14 4.89 -13.23 9.98
N PHE A 15 4.04 -12.85 10.93
CA PHE A 15 4.48 -12.07 12.09
C PHE A 15 5.37 -12.90 13.03
N ASP A 16 5.07 -14.18 13.22
CA ASP A 16 5.93 -15.09 13.97
C ASP A 16 7.27 -15.32 13.24
N THR A 17 7.21 -15.48 11.93
CA THR A 17 8.42 -15.58 11.10
C THR A 17 9.27 -14.31 11.20
N TYR A 18 8.67 -13.14 11.09
CA TYR A 18 9.39 -11.87 11.24
C TYR A 18 9.99 -11.70 12.64
N LYS A 19 9.28 -12.12 13.68
CA LYS A 19 9.78 -12.11 15.06
C LYS A 19 11.03 -12.98 15.18
N ASP A 20 11.01 -14.21 14.66
CA ASP A 20 12.19 -15.07 14.60
C ASP A 20 13.34 -14.42 13.83
N LEU A 21 13.06 -13.83 12.66
CA LEU A 21 14.09 -13.17 11.85
C LEU A 21 14.72 -11.96 12.53
N ARG A 22 13.97 -11.18 13.34
CA ARG A 22 14.51 -10.05 14.10
C ARG A 22 15.48 -10.45 15.21
N THR A 23 15.37 -11.68 15.75
CA THR A 23 16.28 -12.17 16.80
C THR A 23 17.64 -12.61 16.29
N ARG A 24 17.82 -12.78 14.98
CA ARG A 24 19.06 -13.26 14.37
C ARG A 24 20.12 -12.18 14.38
N ASP A 25 21.37 -12.55 14.57
CA ASP A 25 22.52 -11.62 14.57
C ASP A 25 22.91 -11.09 13.18
N THR A 26 22.35 -11.68 12.13
CA THR A 26 22.65 -11.33 10.74
C THR A 26 21.37 -11.06 9.95
N ALA A 27 21.44 -10.20 8.94
CA ALA A 27 20.38 -10.07 7.96
C ALA A 27 20.15 -11.43 7.26
N TYR A 28 18.86 -11.84 7.18
CA TYR A 28 18.51 -13.14 6.66
C TYR A 28 18.69 -13.18 5.13
N TRP A 29 19.47 -14.16 4.62
CA TRP A 29 19.54 -14.45 3.20
C TRP A 29 18.42 -15.39 2.78
N CYS A 30 17.62 -14.98 1.82
CA CYS A 30 16.57 -15.78 1.22
C CYS A 30 17.04 -16.35 -0.12
N GLU A 31 17.46 -17.61 -0.12
CA GLU A 31 17.96 -18.30 -1.32
C GLU A 31 16.93 -18.35 -2.44
N LYS A 32 15.65 -18.57 -2.11
CA LYS A 32 14.57 -18.69 -3.10
C LYS A 32 14.41 -17.43 -3.95
N TYR A 33 14.60 -16.24 -3.36
CA TYR A 33 14.41 -14.96 -4.04
C TYR A 33 15.71 -14.18 -4.25
N GLN A 34 16.83 -14.76 -3.87
CA GLN A 34 18.16 -14.13 -3.99
C GLN A 34 18.16 -12.71 -3.39
N VAL A 35 17.72 -12.59 -2.14
CA VAL A 35 17.53 -11.30 -1.47
C VAL A 35 17.90 -11.39 0.01
N HIS A 36 18.56 -10.36 0.53
CA HIS A 36 18.71 -10.14 1.97
C HIS A 36 17.44 -9.51 2.53
N VAL A 37 16.97 -9.97 3.69
CA VAL A 37 15.71 -9.53 4.29
C VAL A 37 16.00 -8.69 5.54
N LEU A 38 15.65 -7.40 5.50
CA LEU A 38 15.76 -6.46 6.60
C LEU A 38 14.43 -6.42 7.36
N THR A 39 14.45 -6.81 8.63
CA THR A 39 13.23 -6.96 9.45
C THR A 39 13.18 -6.04 10.66
N ARG A 40 14.34 -5.57 11.16
CA ARG A 40 14.44 -4.67 12.32
C ARG A 40 14.10 -3.23 11.92
N TYR A 41 13.51 -2.50 12.83
CA TYR A 41 13.09 -1.11 12.58
C TYR A 41 14.25 -0.23 12.14
N ASP A 42 15.38 -0.27 12.85
CA ASP A 42 16.50 0.61 12.55
C ASP A 42 17.12 0.34 11.18
N ASP A 43 17.20 -0.91 10.74
CA ASP A 43 17.71 -1.29 9.43
C ASP A 43 16.77 -0.84 8.31
N VAL A 44 15.48 -1.10 8.50
CA VAL A 44 14.42 -0.69 7.57
C VAL A 44 14.40 0.83 7.45
N PHE A 45 14.43 1.54 8.59
CA PHE A 45 14.47 3.01 8.62
C PHE A 45 15.74 3.55 7.97
N PHE A 46 16.90 2.96 8.26
CA PHE A 46 18.17 3.31 7.64
C PHE A 46 18.12 3.15 6.12
N ALA A 47 17.67 1.99 5.63
CA ALA A 47 17.59 1.73 4.20
C ALA A 47 16.64 2.70 3.47
N LEU A 48 15.50 3.05 4.08
CA LEU A 48 14.55 4.02 3.53
C LEU A 48 15.12 5.45 3.43
N ASN A 49 16.03 5.82 4.33
CA ASN A 49 16.62 7.16 4.39
C ASN A 49 17.91 7.32 3.58
N ASN A 50 18.47 6.23 3.06
CA ASN A 50 19.72 6.25 2.31
C ASN A 50 19.55 5.77 0.86
N PRO A 51 18.78 6.51 0.02
CA PRO A 51 18.52 6.12 -1.38
C PRO A 51 19.79 6.14 -2.23
N LYS A 52 20.86 6.78 -1.78
CA LYS A 52 22.18 6.76 -2.44
C LYS A 52 22.92 5.42 -2.25
N ILE A 53 22.50 4.62 -1.27
CA ILE A 53 23.03 3.27 -1.01
C ILE A 53 22.02 2.21 -1.47
N PHE A 54 20.71 2.48 -1.22
CA PHE A 54 19.60 1.58 -1.49
C PHE A 54 18.71 2.14 -2.60
N SER A 55 19.12 1.89 -3.83
CA SER A 55 18.47 2.40 -5.06
C SER A 55 17.10 1.80 -5.30
N SER A 56 16.16 2.63 -5.73
CA SER A 56 14.86 2.22 -6.27
C SER A 56 14.88 2.00 -7.78
N ALA A 57 15.91 2.49 -8.49
CA ALA A 57 15.97 2.42 -9.95
C ALA A 57 16.09 0.99 -10.47
N GLY A 58 16.63 0.05 -9.67
CA GLY A 58 16.64 -1.38 -9.94
C GLY A 58 15.31 -2.09 -9.64
N GLY A 59 14.25 -1.34 -9.31
CA GLY A 59 12.93 -1.85 -9.00
C GLY A 59 12.67 -1.99 -7.50
N ASN A 60 11.39 -2.01 -7.14
CA ASN A 60 10.95 -2.10 -5.75
C ASN A 60 10.06 -3.31 -5.47
N LEU A 61 9.90 -4.22 -6.42
CA LEU A 61 9.23 -5.51 -6.24
C LEU A 61 10.24 -6.61 -5.88
N LEU A 62 9.79 -7.63 -5.18
CA LEU A 62 10.64 -8.79 -4.86
C LEU A 62 11.07 -9.51 -6.14
N ILE A 63 10.13 -9.70 -7.06
CA ILE A 63 10.38 -10.17 -8.43
C ILE A 63 10.14 -8.98 -9.36
N GLU A 64 11.16 -8.53 -10.04
CA GLU A 64 11.13 -7.34 -10.91
C GLU A 64 11.32 -7.75 -12.38
N ASP A 65 10.44 -7.27 -13.26
CA ASP A 65 10.42 -7.62 -14.68
C ASP A 65 11.10 -6.58 -15.59
N GLY A 66 11.57 -5.48 -15.02
CA GLY A 66 12.28 -4.42 -15.73
C GLY A 66 11.41 -3.44 -16.54
N GLY A 67 10.16 -3.78 -16.84
CA GLY A 67 9.32 -2.99 -17.76
C GLY A 67 8.96 -1.58 -17.26
N ARG A 68 9.06 -1.31 -15.96
CA ARG A 68 8.72 -0.04 -15.31
C ARG A 68 9.92 0.71 -14.70
N LEU A 69 11.12 0.15 -14.81
CA LEU A 69 12.34 0.77 -14.27
C LEU A 69 12.57 2.15 -14.89
N ASN A 70 12.89 3.13 -14.05
CA ASN A 70 13.06 4.55 -14.42
C ASN A 70 11.85 5.19 -15.15
N LYS A 71 10.66 4.58 -15.08
CA LYS A 71 9.42 5.11 -15.68
C LYS A 71 8.36 5.47 -14.65
N THR A 72 8.49 5.02 -13.41
CA THR A 72 7.52 5.27 -12.34
C THR A 72 8.20 5.90 -11.13
N LEU A 73 7.43 6.63 -10.32
CA LEU A 73 7.91 7.20 -9.05
C LEU A 73 8.57 6.16 -8.14
N GLY A 74 7.99 4.98 -8.04
CA GLY A 74 8.48 3.94 -7.13
C GLY A 74 9.72 3.21 -7.63
N ALA A 75 10.07 3.32 -8.91
CA ALA A 75 11.20 2.61 -9.54
C ALA A 75 12.13 3.59 -10.28
N SER A 76 12.42 4.73 -9.65
CA SER A 76 13.38 5.73 -10.13
C SER A 76 14.09 6.38 -8.94
N ASP A 77 15.29 6.86 -9.18
CA ASP A 77 16.08 7.64 -8.23
C ASP A 77 16.22 9.11 -8.68
N ASN A 78 16.73 9.97 -7.80
CA ASN A 78 17.03 11.34 -8.15
C ASN A 78 18.16 11.40 -9.21
N PRO A 79 18.10 12.37 -10.15
CA PRO A 79 17.13 13.48 -10.22
C PRO A 79 15.75 13.10 -10.79
N LEU A 80 15.64 11.99 -11.52
CA LEU A 80 14.43 11.59 -12.25
C LEU A 80 13.21 11.43 -11.33
N HIS A 81 13.40 10.85 -10.14
CA HIS A 81 12.34 10.73 -9.13
C HIS A 81 11.78 12.10 -8.72
N ALA A 82 12.66 13.09 -8.50
CA ALA A 82 12.24 14.45 -8.15
C ALA A 82 11.46 15.12 -9.30
N ASP A 83 11.91 14.93 -10.53
CA ASP A 83 11.22 15.46 -11.71
C ASP A 83 9.80 14.87 -11.83
N TYR A 84 9.66 13.55 -11.71
CA TYR A 84 8.37 12.87 -11.71
C TYR A 84 7.47 13.32 -10.56
N LYS A 85 8.04 13.44 -9.36
CA LYS A 85 7.28 13.90 -8.18
C LYS A 85 6.73 15.30 -8.39
N ASN A 86 7.52 16.23 -8.92
CA ASN A 86 7.08 17.60 -9.18
C ASN A 86 5.91 17.66 -10.17
N ILE A 87 5.89 16.80 -11.18
CA ILE A 87 4.81 16.76 -12.18
C ILE A 87 3.46 16.40 -11.53
N VAL A 88 3.45 15.54 -10.50
CA VAL A 88 2.20 15.02 -9.92
C VAL A 88 1.79 15.66 -8.60
N MET A 89 2.61 16.55 -8.03
CA MET A 89 2.37 17.11 -6.68
C MET A 89 1.05 17.83 -6.53
N ASP A 90 0.58 18.51 -7.58
CA ASP A 90 -0.68 19.28 -7.52
C ASP A 90 -1.90 18.38 -7.30
N ALA A 91 -1.85 17.13 -7.78
CA ALA A 91 -2.88 16.14 -7.52
C ALA A 91 -3.04 15.81 -6.02
N TYR A 92 -2.01 16.09 -5.22
CA TYR A 92 -1.98 15.84 -3.78
C TYR A 92 -2.02 17.14 -2.95
N SER A 93 -2.46 18.25 -3.56
CA SER A 93 -2.63 19.53 -2.88
C SER A 93 -3.75 19.48 -1.84
N LYS A 94 -3.70 20.43 -0.88
CA LYS A 94 -4.74 20.53 0.16
C LYS A 94 -6.13 20.75 -0.43
N ASP A 95 -6.24 21.56 -1.48
CA ASP A 95 -7.53 21.89 -2.12
C ASP A 95 -8.11 20.65 -2.82
N ASN A 96 -7.25 19.88 -3.51
CA ASN A 96 -7.69 18.63 -4.12
C ASN A 96 -8.08 17.57 -3.09
N ILE A 97 -7.36 17.48 -1.97
CA ILE A 97 -7.73 16.60 -0.84
C ILE A 97 -9.10 16.97 -0.28
N ALA A 98 -9.39 18.27 -0.08
CA ALA A 98 -10.68 18.72 0.43
C ALA A 98 -11.82 18.38 -0.55
N ARG A 99 -11.63 18.62 -1.84
CA ARG A 99 -12.60 18.26 -2.89
C ARG A 99 -12.88 16.75 -2.92
N ILE A 100 -11.84 15.94 -2.84
CA ILE A 100 -11.96 14.46 -2.85
C ILE A 100 -12.64 13.97 -1.55
N ALA A 101 -12.36 14.59 -0.41
CA ALA A 101 -12.95 14.23 0.88
C ALA A 101 -14.47 14.31 0.87
N GLU A 102 -15.04 15.36 0.24
CA GLU A 102 -16.48 15.53 0.07
C GLU A 102 -17.07 14.39 -0.76
N SER A 103 -16.55 14.17 -1.97
CA SER A 103 -17.00 13.10 -2.87
C SER A 103 -16.79 11.70 -2.29
N PHE A 104 -15.71 11.49 -1.52
CA PHE A 104 -15.45 10.24 -0.82
C PHE A 104 -16.54 9.98 0.24
N THR A 105 -16.87 11.00 1.02
CA THR A 105 -17.89 10.90 2.06
C THR A 105 -19.23 10.48 1.48
N GLU A 106 -19.67 11.10 0.39
CA GLU A 106 -20.92 10.76 -0.28
C GLU A 106 -20.90 9.30 -0.79
N ARG A 107 -19.80 8.91 -1.43
CA ARG A 107 -19.68 7.54 -2.00
C ARG A 107 -19.62 6.48 -0.90
N ALA A 108 -18.78 6.68 0.10
CA ALA A 108 -18.65 5.75 1.21
C ALA A 108 -19.97 5.62 1.99
N THR A 109 -20.69 6.72 2.19
CA THR A 109 -22.03 6.69 2.82
C THR A 109 -22.97 5.78 2.04
N ARG A 110 -23.07 5.93 0.72
CA ARG A 110 -23.94 5.07 -0.10
C ARG A 110 -23.56 3.59 -0.05
N LEU A 111 -22.26 3.29 -0.03
CA LEU A 111 -21.78 1.92 0.02
C LEU A 111 -21.94 1.25 1.39
N LEU A 112 -22.00 2.04 2.45
CA LEU A 112 -22.20 1.56 3.82
C LEU A 112 -23.67 1.58 4.27
N ASP A 113 -24.59 2.16 3.48
CA ASP A 113 -25.99 2.34 3.88
C ASP A 113 -26.83 1.07 3.64
N ASN A 114 -27.74 0.80 4.60
CA ASN A 114 -28.89 -0.08 4.48
C ASN A 114 -28.63 -1.55 4.12
N HIS A 115 -27.53 -2.11 4.56
CA HIS A 115 -27.24 -3.53 4.39
C HIS A 115 -27.65 -4.32 5.63
N THR A 116 -28.36 -5.44 5.46
CA THR A 116 -28.51 -6.46 6.49
C THR A 116 -27.19 -7.20 6.69
N GLU A 117 -26.50 -7.49 5.59
CA GLU A 117 -25.14 -8.02 5.54
C GLU A 117 -24.29 -7.13 4.64
N LEU A 118 -23.09 -6.80 5.07
CA LEU A 118 -22.15 -5.92 4.39
C LEU A 118 -20.88 -6.69 4.03
N ASN A 119 -20.55 -6.78 2.75
CA ASN A 119 -19.24 -7.24 2.32
C ASN A 119 -18.24 -6.07 2.33
N VAL A 120 -17.46 -5.97 3.39
CA VAL A 120 -16.43 -4.92 3.57
C VAL A 120 -15.37 -4.99 2.47
N SER A 121 -15.04 -6.19 1.99
CA SER A 121 -14.03 -6.34 0.92
C SER A 121 -14.50 -5.67 -0.37
N ASP A 122 -15.74 -5.88 -0.80
CA ASP A 122 -16.29 -5.25 -2.01
C ASP A 122 -16.36 -3.72 -1.87
N VAL A 123 -16.84 -3.24 -0.72
CA VAL A 123 -16.92 -1.79 -0.43
C VAL A 123 -15.55 -1.13 -0.50
N THR A 124 -14.57 -1.71 0.14
CA THR A 124 -13.23 -1.12 0.25
C THR A 124 -12.45 -1.21 -1.05
N GLU A 125 -12.62 -2.28 -1.83
CA GLU A 125 -12.05 -2.39 -3.18
C GLU A 125 -12.64 -1.35 -4.13
N GLU A 126 -13.96 -1.12 -4.06
CA GLU A 126 -14.61 -0.08 -4.86
C GLU A 126 -14.13 1.32 -4.46
N LEU A 127 -14.02 1.61 -3.15
CA LEU A 127 -13.49 2.89 -2.67
C LEU A 127 -12.04 3.10 -3.07
N GLY A 128 -11.20 2.08 -2.99
CA GLY A 128 -9.79 2.15 -3.39
C GLY A 128 -9.62 2.40 -4.89
N ALA A 129 -10.39 1.70 -5.72
CA ALA A 129 -10.40 1.89 -7.16
C ALA A 129 -10.85 3.30 -7.54
N TRP A 130 -11.97 3.74 -6.95
CA TRP A 130 -12.51 5.08 -7.18
C TRP A 130 -11.51 6.18 -6.77
N LEU A 131 -10.94 6.07 -5.56
CA LEU A 131 -10.00 7.07 -5.04
C LEU A 131 -8.80 7.26 -5.97
N SER A 132 -8.24 6.17 -6.48
CA SER A 132 -7.07 6.21 -7.36
C SER A 132 -7.35 6.92 -8.69
N THR A 133 -8.58 6.81 -9.20
CA THR A 133 -9.00 7.53 -10.42
C THR A 133 -9.32 8.99 -10.13
N GLU A 134 -9.90 9.29 -8.96
CA GLU A 134 -10.31 10.63 -8.58
C GLU A 134 -9.11 11.55 -8.26
N ILE A 135 -8.08 11.02 -7.57
CA ILE A 135 -6.85 11.77 -7.27
C ILE A 135 -6.19 12.30 -8.54
N LEU A 136 -6.10 11.45 -9.55
CA LEU A 136 -5.42 11.77 -10.79
C LEU A 136 -6.29 12.57 -11.77
N ASN A 137 -7.57 12.82 -11.42
CA ASN A 137 -8.55 13.36 -12.33
C ASN A 137 -8.41 12.70 -13.73
N SER A 138 -8.45 11.36 -13.71
CA SER A 138 -8.12 10.53 -14.87
C SER A 138 -8.89 10.98 -16.10
N PRO A 139 -8.24 11.09 -17.27
CA PRO A 139 -8.90 11.40 -18.54
C PRO A 139 -9.82 10.28 -19.02
N LEU A 140 -9.74 9.11 -18.38
CA LEU A 140 -10.72 8.06 -18.57
C LEU A 140 -12.03 8.50 -17.91
N ASP A 141 -13.16 8.20 -18.55
CA ASP A 141 -14.41 8.31 -17.82
C ASP A 141 -14.35 7.45 -16.57
N LYS A 142 -15.01 7.93 -15.49
CA LYS A 142 -14.90 7.33 -14.17
C LYS A 142 -15.24 5.83 -14.17
N GLU A 143 -16.23 5.43 -14.93
CA GLU A 143 -16.67 4.04 -15.03
C GLU A 143 -15.60 3.16 -15.70
N THR A 144 -15.05 3.61 -16.84
CA THR A 144 -13.96 2.89 -17.52
C THR A 144 -12.71 2.81 -16.68
N ALA A 145 -12.33 3.88 -15.99
CA ALA A 145 -11.15 3.90 -15.12
C ALA A 145 -11.32 2.95 -13.92
N GLN A 146 -12.47 2.98 -13.26
CA GLN A 146 -12.79 2.09 -12.14
C GLN A 146 -12.81 0.63 -12.60
N LYS A 147 -13.45 0.34 -13.72
CA LYS A 147 -13.51 -1.01 -14.29
C LYS A 147 -12.10 -1.53 -14.62
N LEU A 148 -11.27 -0.74 -15.27
CA LEU A 148 -9.88 -1.13 -15.58
C LEU A 148 -9.09 -1.40 -14.31
N THR A 149 -9.29 -0.59 -13.27
CA THR A 149 -8.63 -0.76 -11.98
C THR A 149 -9.11 -2.03 -11.28
N LEU A 150 -10.40 -2.25 -11.20
CA LEU A 150 -11.00 -3.45 -10.61
C LEU A 150 -10.61 -4.71 -11.40
N ASP A 151 -10.68 -4.69 -12.73
CA ASP A 151 -10.27 -5.81 -13.56
C ASP A 151 -8.78 -6.13 -13.40
N THR A 152 -7.94 -5.11 -13.26
CA THR A 152 -6.51 -5.29 -13.02
C THR A 152 -6.26 -5.91 -11.65
N HIS A 153 -7.05 -5.56 -10.65
CA HIS A 153 -6.96 -6.12 -9.30
C HIS A 153 -7.52 -7.53 -9.21
N ARG A 154 -8.76 -7.77 -9.68
CA ARG A 154 -9.44 -9.06 -9.58
C ARG A 154 -8.77 -10.16 -10.41
N HIS A 155 -8.09 -9.79 -11.48
CA HIS A 155 -7.38 -10.73 -12.35
C HIS A 155 -5.88 -10.85 -12.04
N HIS A 156 -5.43 -10.28 -10.92
CA HIS A 156 -4.09 -10.53 -10.43
C HIS A 156 -4.16 -11.72 -9.45
N PRO A 157 -4.24 -12.98 -9.93
CA PRO A 157 -4.16 -14.11 -9.03
C PRO A 157 -2.85 -14.02 -8.28
N LEU A 158 -2.80 -14.57 -7.09
CA LEU A 158 -1.58 -14.94 -6.40
C LEU A 158 -0.65 -15.54 -7.45
N VAL A 159 0.30 -14.75 -7.86
CA VAL A 159 1.19 -15.17 -8.90
C VAL A 159 2.10 -16.19 -8.26
N SER A 160 1.99 -17.45 -8.65
CA SER A 160 3.09 -18.37 -8.41
C SER A 160 4.35 -17.73 -8.99
N VAL A 161 5.49 -17.90 -8.35
CA VAL A 161 6.77 -17.33 -8.78
C VAL A 161 7.02 -17.55 -10.28
N GLU A 162 6.53 -18.66 -10.82
CA GLU A 162 6.63 -19.05 -12.24
C GLU A 162 5.76 -18.21 -13.19
N HIS A 163 4.73 -17.53 -12.68
CA HIS A 163 3.77 -16.75 -13.49
C HIS A 163 3.83 -15.25 -13.20
N ALA A 164 4.64 -14.80 -12.21
CA ALA A 164 4.73 -13.41 -11.77
C ALA A 164 5.14 -12.48 -12.92
N ASP A 165 6.12 -12.89 -13.69
CA ASP A 165 6.79 -12.06 -14.68
C ASP A 165 5.92 -11.76 -15.90
N ILE A 166 5.24 -12.77 -16.43
CA ILE A 166 4.53 -12.67 -17.71
C ILE A 166 3.23 -11.84 -17.56
N ASN A 167 2.55 -11.96 -16.42
CA ASN A 167 1.25 -11.34 -16.25
C ASN A 167 1.31 -9.86 -15.81
N PHE A 168 2.31 -9.46 -15.00
CA PHE A 168 2.40 -8.08 -14.54
C PHE A 168 2.83 -7.15 -15.66
N THR A 169 3.91 -7.46 -16.38
CA THR A 169 4.37 -6.67 -17.53
C THR A 169 3.31 -6.58 -18.62
N SER A 170 2.65 -7.69 -18.94
CA SER A 170 1.59 -7.70 -19.94
C SER A 170 0.39 -6.83 -19.53
N LYS A 171 -0.03 -6.87 -18.26
CA LYS A 171 -1.12 -6.05 -17.73
C LYS A 171 -0.72 -4.59 -17.62
N PHE A 172 0.48 -4.30 -17.14
CA PHE A 172 1.04 -2.94 -17.10
C PHE A 172 1.08 -2.35 -18.50
N LYS A 173 1.60 -3.10 -19.49
CA LYS A 173 1.63 -2.67 -20.88
C LYS A 173 0.23 -2.42 -21.46
N LYS A 174 -0.71 -3.32 -21.23
CA LYS A 174 -2.10 -3.15 -21.68
C LYS A 174 -2.76 -1.92 -21.06
N LEU A 175 -2.55 -1.69 -19.78
CA LEU A 175 -3.08 -0.50 -19.10
C LEU A 175 -2.40 0.76 -19.64
N PHE A 176 -1.09 0.73 -19.80
CA PHE A 176 -0.30 1.81 -20.38
C PHE A 176 -0.77 2.17 -21.79
N ASP A 177 -0.95 1.18 -22.67
CA ASP A 177 -1.41 1.39 -24.04
C ASP A 177 -2.86 1.93 -24.07
N ARG A 178 -3.74 1.46 -23.20
CA ARG A 178 -5.13 1.95 -23.11
C ARG A 178 -5.20 3.38 -22.57
N VAL A 179 -4.43 3.70 -21.55
CA VAL A 179 -4.32 5.07 -21.05
C VAL A 179 -3.78 5.95 -22.14
N ARG A 180 -2.68 5.58 -22.83
CA ARG A 180 -2.10 6.33 -23.95
C ARG A 180 -3.11 6.62 -25.05
N LEU A 181 -3.88 5.63 -25.48
CA LEU A 181 -4.88 5.77 -26.54
C LEU A 181 -5.99 6.78 -26.18
N LYS A 182 -6.45 6.74 -24.93
CA LYS A 182 -7.49 7.68 -24.46
C LYS A 182 -6.94 9.09 -24.19
N MET A 183 -5.67 9.21 -23.87
CA MET A 183 -5.03 10.49 -23.61
C MET A 183 -4.73 11.29 -24.88
N THR A 184 -4.58 10.61 -26.01
CA THR A 184 -4.45 11.25 -27.32
C THR A 184 -5.81 11.72 -27.87
N SER A 185 -6.94 11.28 -27.33
CA SER A 185 -8.28 11.73 -27.67
C SER A 185 -8.77 12.75 -26.64
N LYS A 186 -8.58 14.00 -26.91
CA LYS A 186 -9.04 15.25 -26.26
C LYS A 186 -10.03 15.09 -25.09
N GLY A 187 -9.57 15.37 -23.88
CA GLY A 187 -10.43 15.63 -22.71
C GLY A 187 -9.75 16.58 -21.72
N PRO A 188 -10.48 17.48 -21.07
CA PRO A 188 -9.92 18.37 -20.05
C PRO A 188 -9.60 17.57 -18.78
N GLY A 189 -8.43 17.79 -18.21
CA GLY A 189 -8.04 17.21 -16.91
C GLY A 189 -6.62 17.61 -16.55
N VAL A 190 -6.28 17.42 -15.29
CA VAL A 190 -4.94 17.61 -14.71
C VAL A 190 -3.84 16.99 -15.58
N TYR A 191 -4.18 15.96 -16.34
CA TYR A 191 -3.29 15.31 -17.28
C TYR A 191 -2.79 16.21 -18.40
N HIS A 192 -3.65 17.08 -18.98
CA HIS A 192 -3.19 18.05 -19.97
C HIS A 192 -2.22 19.07 -19.37
N GLU A 193 -2.42 19.41 -18.10
CA GLU A 193 -1.47 20.23 -17.35
C GLU A 193 -0.15 19.49 -17.16
N TYR A 194 -0.16 18.19 -16.87
CA TYR A 194 1.06 17.38 -16.76
C TYR A 194 1.85 17.32 -18.08
N VAL A 195 1.16 17.17 -19.21
CA VAL A 195 1.80 17.17 -20.51
C VAL A 195 2.34 18.56 -20.86
N ASN A 196 1.56 19.60 -20.58
CA ASN A 196 1.94 20.99 -20.89
C ASN A 196 3.05 21.51 -19.96
N ASN A 197 3.09 21.05 -18.71
CA ASN A 197 4.08 21.45 -17.70
C ASN A 197 5.27 20.49 -17.63
N ASN A 198 5.47 19.64 -18.64
CA ASN A 198 6.55 18.65 -18.69
C ASN A 198 7.76 19.17 -19.49
N PRO A 199 8.63 20.02 -18.90
CA PRO A 199 9.72 20.70 -19.63
C PRO A 199 10.78 19.73 -20.16
N LYS A 200 10.83 18.49 -19.62
CA LYS A 200 11.80 17.46 -20.01
C LYS A 200 11.22 16.39 -20.94
N ASN A 201 9.98 16.57 -21.39
CA ASN A 201 9.26 15.62 -22.25
C ASN A 201 9.32 14.17 -21.72
N LEU A 202 9.17 14.01 -20.39
CA LEU A 202 9.15 12.70 -19.73
C LEU A 202 7.86 11.95 -20.07
N ASP A 203 7.90 10.63 -20.04
CA ASP A 203 6.70 9.82 -20.25
C ASP A 203 5.79 9.86 -19.00
N VAL A 204 4.88 10.84 -19.00
CA VAL A 204 3.96 11.08 -17.86
C VAL A 204 2.84 10.04 -17.76
N ILE A 205 2.66 9.17 -18.75
CA ILE A 205 1.64 8.10 -18.71
C ILE A 205 1.94 7.12 -17.58
N ALA A 206 3.21 6.78 -17.40
CA ALA A 206 3.65 5.90 -16.33
C ALA A 206 3.35 6.48 -14.93
N LEU A 207 3.32 7.81 -14.80
CA LEU A 207 2.97 8.49 -13.55
C LEU A 207 1.49 8.34 -13.17
N ILE A 208 0.63 8.11 -14.16
CA ILE A 208 -0.80 7.83 -13.96
C ILE A 208 -1.02 6.35 -13.73
N VAL A 209 -0.41 5.51 -14.55
CA VAL A 209 -0.56 4.06 -14.46
C VAL A 209 -0.03 3.51 -13.14
N GLY A 210 1.09 4.03 -12.64
CA GLY A 210 1.68 3.61 -11.36
C GLY A 210 0.68 3.68 -10.19
N PRO A 211 0.13 4.86 -9.87
CA PRO A 211 -0.89 5.00 -8.82
C PRO A 211 -2.17 4.18 -9.07
N MET A 212 -2.59 4.00 -10.33
CA MET A 212 -3.73 3.14 -10.67
C MET A 212 -3.46 1.66 -10.40
N LEU A 213 -2.21 1.22 -10.37
CA LEU A 213 -1.83 -0.14 -10.02
C LEU A 213 -1.64 -0.35 -8.52
N THR A 214 -1.16 0.66 -7.81
CA THR A 214 -0.79 0.53 -6.39
C THR A 214 -1.86 1.07 -5.45
N GLY A 215 -2.52 2.14 -5.84
CA GLY A 215 -3.49 2.87 -5.00
C GLY A 215 -4.70 2.06 -4.56
N PRO A 216 -5.39 1.36 -5.49
CA PRO A 216 -6.61 0.61 -5.15
C PRO A 216 -6.37 -0.45 -4.08
N GLY A 217 -5.38 -1.31 -4.27
CA GLY A 217 -5.08 -2.38 -3.32
C GLY A 217 -4.57 -1.88 -1.98
N SER A 218 -3.66 -0.89 -1.99
CA SER A 218 -3.15 -0.33 -0.73
C SER A 218 -4.23 0.39 0.07
N THR A 219 -5.15 1.09 -0.61
CA THR A 219 -6.30 1.76 0.04
C THR A 219 -7.29 0.71 0.56
N ALA A 220 -7.70 -0.24 -0.28
CA ALA A 220 -8.60 -1.31 0.11
C ALA A 220 -8.07 -2.08 1.31
N GLY A 221 -6.80 -2.50 1.26
CA GLY A 221 -6.15 -3.23 2.36
C GLY A 221 -6.11 -2.42 3.66
N ALA A 222 -5.80 -1.13 3.60
CA ALA A 222 -5.78 -0.28 4.79
C ALA A 222 -7.18 -0.14 5.42
N LEU A 223 -8.24 0.03 4.60
CA LEU A 223 -9.62 0.10 5.07
C LEU A 223 -10.11 -1.24 5.65
N GLN A 224 -9.75 -2.36 5.00
CA GLN A 224 -10.06 -3.71 5.45
C GLN A 224 -9.40 -4.03 6.79
N TYR A 225 -8.10 -3.77 6.92
CA TYR A 225 -7.37 -4.02 8.16
C TYR A 225 -7.88 -3.14 9.30
N LEU A 226 -8.15 -1.88 9.04
CA LEU A 226 -8.75 -0.98 10.02
C LEU A 226 -10.09 -1.54 10.54
N THR A 227 -10.94 -2.05 9.66
CA THR A 227 -12.22 -2.67 10.05
C THR A 227 -11.98 -3.94 10.87
N LEU A 228 -11.15 -4.86 10.36
CA LEU A 228 -10.86 -6.14 11.02
C LEU A 228 -10.26 -5.96 12.41
N ASP A 229 -9.24 -5.09 12.52
CA ASP A 229 -8.53 -4.88 13.78
C ASP A 229 -9.49 -4.35 14.85
N LEU A 230 -10.39 -3.43 14.50
CA LEU A 230 -11.37 -2.90 15.45
C LEU A 230 -12.37 -3.96 15.95
N PHE A 231 -12.82 -4.85 15.07
CA PHE A 231 -13.76 -5.90 15.44
C PHE A 231 -13.07 -7.06 16.19
N TYR A 232 -11.92 -7.53 15.74
CA TYR A 232 -11.26 -8.67 16.34
C TYR A 232 -10.59 -8.34 17.68
N GLU A 233 -10.09 -7.13 17.84
CA GLU A 233 -9.44 -6.67 19.07
C GLU A 233 -10.43 -6.02 20.05
N ASN A 234 -11.74 -6.06 19.74
CA ASN A 234 -12.81 -5.51 20.58
C ASN A 234 -12.60 -4.02 20.95
N GLN A 235 -12.08 -3.22 20.01
CA GLN A 235 -11.78 -1.81 20.27
C GLN A 235 -12.86 -0.86 19.73
N LEU A 236 -13.92 -1.39 19.15
CA LEU A 236 -15.00 -0.61 18.55
C LEU A 236 -15.74 0.24 19.59
N ASP A 237 -16.07 -0.33 20.76
CA ASP A 237 -16.79 0.35 21.82
C ASP A 237 -16.03 1.57 22.36
N MET A 238 -14.70 1.48 22.45
CA MET A 238 -13.87 2.63 22.85
C MET A 238 -14.07 3.81 21.91
N LEU A 239 -14.11 3.57 20.60
CA LEU A 239 -14.30 4.62 19.60
C LEU A 239 -15.76 5.11 19.54
N LEU A 240 -16.73 4.27 19.87
CA LEU A 240 -18.12 4.69 20.00
C LEU A 240 -18.32 5.65 21.19
N GLN A 241 -17.56 5.46 22.26
CA GLN A 241 -17.58 6.33 23.46
C GLN A 241 -16.75 7.60 23.24
N ASP A 242 -15.60 7.52 22.58
CA ASP A 242 -14.71 8.66 22.34
C ASP A 242 -14.20 8.71 20.88
N ARG A 243 -14.89 9.51 20.06
CA ARG A 243 -14.55 9.74 18.64
C ARG A 243 -13.25 10.53 18.45
N SER A 244 -12.72 11.18 19.48
CA SER A 244 -11.45 11.89 19.39
C SER A 244 -10.26 10.96 19.19
N LEU A 245 -10.44 9.67 19.47
CA LEU A 245 -9.43 8.60 19.26
C LEU A 245 -9.35 8.08 17.82
N ILE A 246 -10.20 8.54 16.90
CA ILE A 246 -10.19 8.11 15.49
C ILE A 246 -8.78 8.25 14.85
N PRO A 247 -8.05 9.37 15.00
CA PRO A 247 -6.71 9.49 14.41
C PRO A 247 -5.71 8.47 14.98
N GLN A 248 -5.80 8.16 16.28
CA GLN A 248 -4.96 7.17 16.94
C GLN A 248 -5.29 5.75 16.45
N ALA A 249 -6.57 5.42 16.32
CA ALA A 249 -7.01 4.13 15.79
C ALA A 249 -6.51 3.89 14.36
N VAL A 250 -6.57 4.90 13.49
CA VAL A 250 -6.02 4.84 12.13
C VAL A 250 -4.52 4.61 12.15
N ASN A 251 -3.77 5.35 12.98
CA ASN A 251 -2.32 5.18 13.08
C ASN A 251 -1.95 3.79 13.64
N GLU A 252 -2.70 3.30 14.63
CA GLU A 252 -2.44 1.98 15.22
C GLU A 252 -2.74 0.85 14.23
N SER A 253 -3.84 0.91 13.48
CA SER A 253 -4.13 -0.09 12.45
C SER A 253 -3.04 -0.14 11.37
N LEU A 254 -2.56 1.02 10.91
CA LEU A 254 -1.45 1.11 9.96
C LEU A 254 -0.14 0.53 10.51
N ARG A 255 0.13 0.70 11.82
CA ARG A 255 1.24 0.05 12.48
C ARG A 255 1.04 -1.46 12.56
N PHE A 256 -0.11 -1.87 13.05
CA PHE A 256 -0.41 -3.26 13.38
C PHE A 256 -0.51 -4.15 12.14
N ARG A 257 -1.12 -3.63 11.05
CA ARG A 257 -1.24 -4.32 9.74
C ARG A 257 -1.05 -3.34 8.60
N ALA A 258 0.16 -3.20 8.12
CA ALA A 258 0.40 -2.39 6.93
C ALA A 258 -0.09 -3.12 5.67
N ALA A 259 -0.94 -2.47 4.86
CA ALA A 259 -1.39 -3.02 3.59
C ALA A 259 -0.22 -3.23 2.61
N VAL A 260 0.79 -2.36 2.69
CA VAL A 260 2.07 -2.51 1.98
C VAL A 260 3.07 -3.11 2.96
N GLY A 261 3.34 -4.41 2.82
CA GLY A 261 4.19 -5.13 3.77
C GLY A 261 5.68 -4.89 3.58
N ARG A 262 6.12 -4.65 2.34
CA ARG A 262 7.54 -4.53 2.00
C ARG A 262 7.79 -3.81 0.69
N PHE A 263 9.04 -3.37 0.51
CA PHE A 263 9.62 -2.99 -0.77
C PHE A 263 10.98 -3.68 -0.94
N THR A 264 11.50 -3.68 -2.16
CA THR A 264 12.87 -4.12 -2.44
C THR A 264 13.71 -2.95 -2.91
N ARG A 265 15.01 -3.03 -2.66
CA ARG A 265 16.02 -2.06 -3.13
C ARG A 265 17.23 -2.81 -3.70
N THR A 266 17.96 -2.13 -4.54
CA THR A 266 19.27 -2.61 -5.03
C THR A 266 20.37 -1.83 -4.32
N VAL A 267 21.32 -2.51 -3.75
CA VAL A 267 22.53 -1.91 -3.14
C VAL A 267 23.41 -1.37 -4.25
N ILE A 268 23.93 -0.15 -4.12
CA ILE A 268 24.78 0.50 -5.13
C ILE A 268 26.16 0.92 -4.58
N GLU A 269 26.36 0.81 -3.28
CA GLU A 269 27.65 1.03 -2.60
C GLU A 269 27.86 -0.08 -1.58
N ASP A 270 29.13 -0.41 -1.29
CA ASP A 270 29.50 -1.37 -0.24
C ASP A 270 28.96 -0.92 1.12
N ILE A 271 28.22 -1.78 1.81
CA ILE A 271 27.68 -1.49 3.15
C ILE A 271 27.61 -2.75 4.01
N THR A 272 27.90 -2.61 5.29
CA THR A 272 27.72 -3.67 6.27
C THR A 272 26.48 -3.42 7.11
N ILE A 273 25.52 -4.37 7.10
CA ILE A 273 24.35 -4.38 7.96
C ILE A 273 24.32 -5.70 8.72
N HIS A 274 24.25 -5.65 10.06
CA HIS A 274 24.23 -6.84 10.92
C HIS A 274 25.23 -7.91 10.51
N ASN A 275 26.52 -7.55 10.45
CA ASN A 275 27.61 -8.46 10.09
C ASN A 275 27.51 -9.09 8.67
N VAL A 276 26.61 -8.58 7.82
CA VAL A 276 26.53 -8.95 6.41
C VAL A 276 27.09 -7.82 5.55
N ASN A 277 28.11 -8.14 4.76
CA ASN A 277 28.70 -7.23 3.79
C ASN A 277 27.89 -7.30 2.49
N LEU A 278 27.07 -6.30 2.26
CA LEU A 278 26.30 -6.14 1.04
C LEU A 278 27.16 -5.43 -0.02
N LYS A 279 27.04 -5.88 -1.27
CA LYS A 279 27.80 -5.39 -2.42
C LYS A 279 26.89 -4.72 -3.44
N PRO A 280 27.41 -3.83 -4.30
CA PRO A 280 26.67 -3.31 -5.44
C PRO A 280 26.05 -4.45 -6.28
N GLY A 281 24.75 -4.32 -6.53
CA GLY A 281 23.95 -5.35 -7.22
C GLY A 281 23.14 -6.25 -6.29
N ASP A 282 23.51 -6.36 -5.01
CA ASP A 282 22.74 -7.13 -4.03
C ASP A 282 21.36 -6.53 -3.86
N ARG A 283 20.37 -7.40 -3.66
CA ARG A 283 18.99 -6.97 -3.40
C ARG A 283 18.63 -7.14 -1.93
N VAL A 284 17.91 -6.15 -1.42
CA VAL A 284 17.43 -6.16 -0.04
C VAL A 284 15.90 -5.97 0.00
N ALA A 285 15.19 -6.85 0.69
CA ALA A 285 13.78 -6.69 1.01
C ALA A 285 13.65 -5.90 2.31
N ILE A 286 12.98 -4.76 2.25
CA ILE A 286 12.76 -3.83 3.37
C ILE A 286 11.36 -4.11 3.91
N CYS A 287 11.25 -4.83 5.05
CA CYS A 287 9.99 -5.33 5.59
C CYS A 287 9.33 -4.32 6.54
N LEU A 288 8.45 -3.47 6.01
CA LEU A 288 7.77 -2.40 6.75
C LEU A 288 6.88 -2.95 7.88
N GLU A 289 6.11 -4.00 7.58
CA GLU A 289 5.21 -4.61 8.56
C GLU A 289 5.96 -5.30 9.71
N SER A 290 7.17 -5.81 9.44
CA SER A 290 8.05 -6.35 10.48
C SER A 290 8.60 -5.23 11.38
N ALA A 291 9.12 -4.15 10.80
CA ALA A 291 9.64 -3.00 11.53
C ALA A 291 8.57 -2.35 12.42
N ASN A 292 7.32 -2.34 11.96
CA ASN A 292 6.19 -1.83 12.73
C ASN A 292 5.80 -2.71 13.93
N ARG A 293 6.39 -3.89 14.06
CA ARG A 293 6.22 -4.81 15.20
C ARG A 293 7.54 -5.18 15.88
N ASP A 294 8.57 -4.37 15.68
CA ASP A 294 9.87 -4.57 16.34
C ASP A 294 9.76 -4.28 17.85
N GLU A 295 9.96 -5.31 18.65
CA GLU A 295 9.90 -5.28 20.11
C GLU A 295 10.95 -4.36 20.76
N SER A 296 12.01 -4.02 20.03
CA SER A 296 13.00 -3.05 20.49
C SER A 296 12.50 -1.60 20.42
N LYS A 297 11.41 -1.34 19.69
CA LYS A 297 10.84 -0.01 19.45
C LYS A 297 9.43 0.15 19.99
N TRP A 298 8.63 -0.90 19.97
CA TRP A 298 7.22 -0.86 20.29
C TRP A 298 6.92 -1.64 21.58
N TYR A 299 6.26 -1.01 22.52
CA TYR A 299 5.74 -1.70 23.70
C TYR A 299 4.60 -2.63 23.27
N LYS A 300 4.68 -3.91 23.64
CA LYS A 300 3.68 -4.93 23.27
C LYS A 300 3.31 -4.84 21.76
N PRO A 301 4.26 -5.08 20.85
CA PRO A 301 4.08 -4.83 19.43
C PRO A 301 2.97 -5.66 18.79
N ASP A 302 2.64 -6.81 19.37
CA ASP A 302 1.64 -7.75 18.88
C ASP A 302 0.24 -7.52 19.47
N GLU A 303 0.07 -6.48 20.31
CA GLU A 303 -1.23 -6.02 20.79
C GLU A 303 -1.68 -4.76 20.00
N PHE A 304 -2.98 -4.70 19.69
CA PHE A 304 -3.60 -3.52 19.08
C PHE A 304 -4.01 -2.53 20.18
N ILE A 305 -3.38 -1.39 20.26
CA ILE A 305 -3.57 -0.41 21.36
C ILE A 305 -3.81 0.98 20.77
N ILE A 306 -5.06 1.43 20.72
CA ILE A 306 -5.45 2.72 20.09
C ILE A 306 -4.74 3.91 20.75
N ASN A 307 -4.68 3.94 22.09
CA ASN A 307 -4.06 5.04 22.85
C ASN A 307 -2.58 4.79 23.19
N ARG A 308 -1.87 4.16 22.26
CA ARG A 308 -0.43 3.89 22.37
C ARG A 308 0.37 5.18 22.57
N ASN A 309 1.31 5.13 23.50
CA ASN A 309 2.17 6.26 23.85
C ASN A 309 3.65 6.00 23.51
N ASP A 310 3.91 5.29 22.44
CA ASP A 310 5.27 5.07 21.95
C ASP A 310 5.73 6.31 21.14
N ASN A 311 6.94 6.80 21.45
CA ASN A 311 7.55 7.91 20.72
C ASN A 311 8.19 7.46 19.39
N VAL A 312 7.55 6.52 18.71
CA VAL A 312 8.02 5.94 17.45
C VAL A 312 6.98 6.15 16.37
N LYS A 313 7.42 6.42 15.15
CA LYS A 313 6.53 6.53 13.99
C LYS A 313 6.52 5.21 13.22
N HIS A 314 5.33 4.71 12.91
CA HIS A 314 5.23 3.53 12.05
C HIS A 314 5.72 3.82 10.61
N LEU A 315 6.21 2.79 9.94
CA LEU A 315 6.77 2.88 8.59
C LEU A 315 5.79 2.46 7.48
N ALA A 316 4.50 2.33 7.76
CA ALA A 316 3.51 1.90 6.78
C ALA A 316 3.44 2.77 5.52
N TRP A 317 3.86 4.03 5.61
CA TRP A 317 3.95 4.96 4.49
C TRP A 317 5.35 5.04 3.86
N GLY A 318 6.26 4.15 4.25
CA GLY A 318 7.68 4.32 3.97
C GLY A 318 8.27 5.53 4.70
N HIS A 319 9.47 5.93 4.31
CA HIS A 319 10.18 7.11 4.83
C HIS A 319 11.14 7.68 3.78
N GLY A 320 11.68 8.89 4.03
CA GLY A 320 12.68 9.52 3.16
C GLY A 320 12.13 9.97 1.80
N ALA A 321 12.95 9.93 0.77
CA ALA A 321 12.63 10.43 -0.56
C ALA A 321 11.40 9.74 -1.18
N HIS A 322 11.26 8.43 -0.94
CA HIS A 322 10.17 7.59 -1.42
C HIS A 322 9.01 7.41 -0.42
N ALA A 323 8.90 8.28 0.59
CA ALA A 323 7.70 8.31 1.42
C ALA A 323 6.44 8.46 0.56
N CYS A 324 5.36 7.81 0.96
CA CYS A 324 4.12 7.78 0.18
C CYS A 324 3.64 9.18 -0.17
N ILE A 325 3.52 9.48 -1.46
CA ILE A 325 3.04 10.77 -1.95
C ILE A 325 1.57 11.03 -1.56
N ALA A 326 0.77 9.95 -1.45
CA ALA A 326 -0.64 9.98 -1.08
C ALA A 326 -0.89 9.97 0.44
N LEU A 327 0.16 10.12 1.28
CA LEU A 327 0.03 10.02 2.74
C LEU A 327 -1.09 10.89 3.32
N ALA A 328 -1.13 12.18 2.93
CA ALA A 328 -2.10 13.13 3.49
C ALA A 328 -3.54 12.77 3.11
N ILE A 329 -3.77 12.50 1.82
CA ILE A 329 -5.10 12.12 1.33
C ILE A 329 -5.54 10.77 1.89
N SER A 330 -4.64 9.78 1.95
CA SER A 330 -4.99 8.45 2.47
C SER A 330 -5.33 8.50 3.95
N LYS A 331 -4.61 9.27 4.76
CA LYS A 331 -4.97 9.46 6.18
C LYS A 331 -6.35 10.09 6.34
N GLU A 332 -6.66 11.09 5.53
CA GLU A 332 -7.98 11.73 5.59
C GLU A 332 -9.09 10.76 5.18
N MET A 333 -8.88 9.97 4.12
CA MET A 333 -9.87 8.97 3.69
C MET A 333 -10.09 7.87 4.74
N LEU A 334 -9.03 7.39 5.39
CA LEU A 334 -9.13 6.41 6.48
C LEU A 334 -9.93 6.98 7.68
N ARG A 335 -9.70 8.25 8.04
CA ARG A 335 -10.44 8.93 9.11
C ARG A 335 -11.92 9.08 8.78
N LEU A 336 -12.24 9.51 7.57
CA LEU A 336 -13.62 9.67 7.09
C LEU A 336 -14.34 8.33 7.01
N TYR A 337 -13.68 7.31 6.46
CA TYR A 337 -14.22 5.96 6.43
C TYR A 337 -14.53 5.43 7.83
N LEU A 338 -13.58 5.56 8.77
CA LEU A 338 -13.79 5.10 10.15
C LEU A 338 -14.94 5.85 10.82
N LYS A 339 -15.04 7.16 10.64
CA LYS A 339 -16.18 7.94 11.14
C LYS A 339 -17.50 7.41 10.61
N LEU A 340 -17.62 7.20 9.30
CA LEU A 340 -18.82 6.67 8.67
C LEU A 340 -19.10 5.23 9.11
N LEU A 341 -18.07 4.39 9.21
CA LEU A 341 -18.21 3.04 9.71
C LEU A 341 -18.82 3.01 11.11
N LEU A 342 -18.30 3.83 12.02
CA LEU A 342 -18.83 3.94 13.38
C LEU A 342 -20.28 4.46 13.42
N ASP A 343 -20.65 5.37 12.52
CA ASP A 343 -22.01 5.93 12.44
C ASP A 343 -23.02 4.90 11.92
N LYS A 344 -22.59 4.01 11.02
CA LYS A 344 -23.48 3.08 10.32
C LYS A 344 -23.42 1.66 10.89
N VAL A 345 -22.26 1.23 11.39
CA VAL A 345 -21.94 -0.17 11.69
C VAL A 345 -21.74 -0.44 13.20
N GLY A 346 -22.01 0.55 14.08
CA GLY A 346 -21.94 0.36 15.54
C GLY A 346 -22.90 -0.70 16.11
N LYS A 347 -23.73 -1.31 15.27
CA LYS A 347 -24.68 -2.38 15.60
C LYS A 347 -24.48 -3.62 14.71
N TYR A 348 -23.25 -3.87 14.28
CA TYR A 348 -22.93 -5.04 13.43
C TYR A 348 -22.02 -6.00 14.20
N GLU A 349 -22.09 -7.26 13.84
CA GLU A 349 -21.14 -8.30 14.24
C GLU A 349 -20.32 -8.73 13.02
N ILE A 350 -19.08 -9.17 13.26
CA ILE A 350 -18.26 -9.76 12.22
C ILE A 350 -18.59 -11.24 12.07
N LEU A 351 -18.98 -11.65 10.84
CA LEU A 351 -19.29 -13.05 10.52
C LEU A 351 -18.04 -13.85 10.14
N THR A 352 -17.09 -13.20 9.48
CA THR A 352 -15.85 -13.83 9.03
C THR A 352 -14.98 -14.18 10.23
N LYS A 353 -14.57 -15.44 10.35
CA LYS A 353 -13.63 -15.88 11.40
C LYS A 353 -12.19 -15.65 10.92
N PRO A 354 -11.23 -15.48 11.83
CA PRO A 354 -9.81 -15.37 11.46
C PRO A 354 -9.31 -16.53 10.58
N SER A 355 -9.81 -17.76 10.81
CA SER A 355 -9.49 -18.94 10.00
C SER A 355 -9.98 -18.89 8.56
N ASP A 356 -11.01 -18.09 8.29
CA ASP A 356 -11.67 -18.02 6.99
C ASP A 356 -11.12 -16.89 6.11
N LEU A 357 -10.22 -16.07 6.67
CA LEU A 357 -9.58 -14.98 5.97
C LEU A 357 -8.66 -15.51 4.86
N LYS A 358 -8.84 -14.97 3.67
CA LYS A 358 -8.01 -15.29 2.51
C LYS A 358 -7.27 -14.04 2.06
N TYR A 359 -5.95 -14.13 2.04
CA TYR A 359 -5.11 -13.07 1.52
C TYR A 359 -5.11 -13.09 -0.01
N VAL A 360 -5.20 -11.91 -0.59
CA VAL A 360 -4.98 -11.67 -2.01
C VAL A 360 -3.78 -10.76 -2.13
N LEU A 361 -2.75 -11.21 -2.85
CA LEU A 361 -1.55 -10.43 -3.08
C LEU A 361 -1.70 -9.59 -4.35
N MET A 362 -1.22 -8.37 -4.28
CA MET A 362 -1.28 -7.39 -5.35
C MET A 362 0.06 -6.71 -5.50
N TYR A 363 0.28 -6.05 -6.64
CA TYR A 363 1.47 -5.28 -6.92
C TYR A 363 2.76 -6.08 -6.64
N GLY A 364 2.92 -7.20 -7.35
CA GLY A 364 4.09 -8.08 -7.21
C GLY A 364 4.26 -8.63 -5.78
N GLY A 365 3.16 -8.79 -5.05
CA GLY A 365 3.16 -9.31 -3.68
C GLY A 365 3.52 -8.31 -2.59
N ASN A 366 3.79 -7.05 -2.93
CA ASN A 366 4.10 -6.02 -1.92
C ASN A 366 2.87 -5.57 -1.14
N ILE A 367 1.68 -5.67 -1.75
CA ILE A 367 0.39 -5.30 -1.16
C ILE A 367 -0.39 -6.57 -0.86
N SER A 368 -0.99 -6.63 0.33
CA SER A 368 -1.94 -7.68 0.71
C SER A 368 -3.30 -7.07 1.06
N ILE A 369 -4.35 -7.68 0.55
CA ILE A 369 -5.73 -7.40 0.91
C ILE A 369 -6.41 -8.68 1.36
N MET A 370 -7.62 -8.58 1.86
CA MET A 370 -8.42 -9.73 2.27
C MET A 370 -9.71 -9.83 1.47
N SER A 371 -10.12 -11.04 1.17
CA SER A 371 -11.42 -11.31 0.55
C SER A 371 -12.45 -11.75 1.58
N ASN A 372 -13.72 -11.45 1.28
CA ASN A 372 -14.89 -11.93 2.03
C ASN A 372 -14.95 -11.53 3.52
N ILE A 373 -14.64 -10.27 3.81
CA ILE A 373 -14.89 -9.72 5.14
C ILE A 373 -16.39 -9.37 5.22
N MET A 374 -17.13 -10.14 6.01
CA MET A 374 -18.57 -10.01 6.13
C MET A 374 -18.97 -9.48 7.51
N LEU A 375 -19.81 -8.46 7.52
CA LEU A 375 -20.48 -7.94 8.71
C LEU A 375 -21.98 -8.18 8.58
N ARG A 376 -22.68 -8.44 9.71
CA ARG A 376 -24.13 -8.56 9.78
C ARG A 376 -24.69 -7.61 10.81
N LYS A 377 -25.80 -6.96 10.48
CA LYS A 377 -26.54 -6.09 11.38
C LYS A 377 -27.18 -6.90 12.51
N LEU A 378 -26.99 -6.46 13.76
CA LEU A 378 -27.59 -7.03 14.96
C LEU A 378 -29.08 -6.66 15.11
#